data_7effda304afccf67472697a3195f2c1a
#
_entry.id   7effda304afccf67472697a3195f2c1a
#
_cell.length_a   1.000
_cell.length_b   1.000
_cell.length_c   1.000
_cell.angle_alpha   90.00
_cell.angle_beta   90.00
_cell.angle_gamma   90.00
#
_symmetry.space_group_name_H-M   'P 1'
#
loop_
_entity.id
_entity.type
_entity.pdbx_description
1 polymer ?
#
loop_
_entity_poly.entity_id
_entity_poly.type
_entity_poly.pdbx_seq_one_letter_code
_entity_poly.pdbx_strand_id
1 'polypeptide(L)'
;MNYPQWKKSDWSETRFGVTMKDEYIGLEQPKDPAVLSWVARENALTDQFFSTLPGYAKKKEQLQARPFYASYTAVTETPEGYWATRANADGTRTLVVLDKEF
;
A
#
# COMPACT_ATOMS: atom_id res chain seq x y z
N MET A 1 -1.76 -24.71 -0.71
CA MET A 1 -1.13 -23.65 0.08
C MET A 1 -1.98 -23.44 1.33
N ASN A 2 -1.38 -23.45 2.53
CA ASN A 2 -2.12 -23.25 3.77
C ASN A 2 -1.99 -21.77 4.17
N TYR A 3 -3.09 -21.02 4.03
CA TYR A 3 -3.14 -19.61 4.42
C TYR A 3 -3.25 -19.47 5.95
N PRO A 4 -2.58 -18.49 6.54
CA PRO A 4 -2.74 -18.15 7.95
C PRO A 4 -4.19 -17.87 8.30
N GLN A 5 -4.70 -18.57 9.31
CA GLN A 5 -6.10 -18.38 9.73
C GLN A 5 -6.23 -17.18 10.64
N TRP A 6 -7.30 -16.41 10.48
CA TRP A 6 -7.74 -15.38 11.41
C TRP A 6 -8.87 -15.91 12.28
N LYS A 7 -8.85 -15.57 13.57
CA LYS A 7 -9.93 -15.93 14.49
C LYS A 7 -11.15 -15.05 14.20
N LYS A 8 -12.21 -15.66 13.74
CA LYS A 8 -13.50 -14.99 13.52
C LYS A 8 -14.13 -14.54 14.84
N SER A 9 -14.90 -13.45 14.80
CA SER A 9 -15.68 -12.91 15.92
C SER A 9 -17.18 -13.04 15.66
N ASP A 10 -17.97 -12.99 16.75
CA ASP A 10 -19.43 -12.95 16.67
C ASP A 10 -19.97 -11.49 16.68
N TRP A 11 -19.14 -10.53 16.26
CA TRP A 11 -19.50 -9.13 16.30
C TRP A 11 -20.66 -8.82 15.36
N SER A 12 -21.60 -8.02 15.85
CA SER A 12 -22.70 -7.49 15.05
C SER A 12 -23.07 -6.08 15.51
N GLU A 13 -23.56 -5.27 14.59
CA GLU A 13 -24.09 -3.94 14.86
C GLU A 13 -25.44 -3.77 14.18
N THR A 14 -26.38 -3.12 14.88
CA THR A 14 -27.69 -2.78 14.31
C THR A 14 -27.77 -1.28 14.09
N ARG A 15 -27.95 -0.87 12.83
CA ARG A 15 -28.17 0.52 12.42
C ARG A 15 -29.43 0.62 11.57
N PHE A 16 -30.29 1.57 11.87
CA PHE A 16 -31.54 1.82 11.12
C PHE A 16 -32.42 0.56 10.97
N GLY A 17 -32.47 -0.29 12.01
CA GLY A 17 -33.25 -1.54 12.01
C GLY A 17 -32.63 -2.70 11.21
N VAL A 18 -31.44 -2.52 10.64
CA VAL A 18 -30.68 -3.56 9.92
C VAL A 18 -29.51 -4.04 10.78
N THR A 19 -29.44 -5.35 11.03
CA THR A 19 -28.31 -5.96 11.73
C THR A 19 -27.27 -6.43 10.73
N MET A 20 -26.07 -5.90 10.84
CA MET A 20 -24.87 -6.30 10.09
C MET A 20 -23.96 -7.15 10.98
N LYS A 21 -23.44 -8.24 10.45
CA LYS A 21 -22.43 -9.07 11.10
C LYS A 21 -21.10 -8.92 10.38
N ASP A 22 -20.03 -8.81 11.13
CA ASP A 22 -18.68 -8.83 10.58
C ASP A 22 -17.77 -9.74 11.42
N GLU A 23 -17.52 -10.92 10.90
CA GLU A 23 -16.65 -11.91 11.54
C GLU A 23 -15.17 -11.46 11.55
N TYR A 24 -14.82 -10.46 10.75
CA TYR A 24 -13.45 -9.98 10.54
C TYR A 24 -13.18 -8.58 11.08
N ILE A 25 -14.12 -7.98 11.82
CA ILE A 25 -13.99 -6.63 12.39
C ILE A 25 -12.68 -6.40 13.13
N GLY A 26 -12.11 -7.45 13.74
CA GLY A 26 -10.82 -7.37 14.45
C GLY A 26 -9.65 -6.96 13.55
N LEU A 27 -9.73 -7.20 12.23
CA LEU A 27 -8.69 -6.79 11.27
C LEU A 27 -8.64 -5.27 11.04
N GLU A 28 -9.69 -4.54 11.40
CA GLU A 28 -9.73 -3.07 11.29
C GLU A 28 -8.85 -2.36 12.34
N GLN A 29 -8.19 -3.11 13.23
CA GLN A 29 -7.30 -2.58 14.24
C GLN A 29 -5.81 -2.71 13.82
N PRO A 30 -5.27 -1.80 12.97
CA PRO A 30 -3.97 -1.99 12.34
C PRO A 30 -2.77 -2.00 13.30
N LYS A 31 -2.98 -1.57 14.55
CA LYS A 31 -1.96 -1.55 15.61
C LYS A 31 -2.08 -2.72 16.59
N ASP A 32 -3.10 -3.57 16.45
CA ASP A 32 -3.27 -4.74 17.30
C ASP A 32 -2.13 -5.73 17.02
N PRO A 33 -1.41 -6.21 18.06
CA PRO A 33 -0.34 -7.19 17.89
C PRO A 33 -0.79 -8.49 17.20
N ALA A 34 -2.04 -8.91 17.37
CA ALA A 34 -2.58 -10.09 16.71
C ALA A 34 -2.72 -9.84 15.20
N VAL A 35 -3.20 -8.65 14.79
CA VAL A 35 -3.28 -8.24 13.39
C VAL A 35 -1.89 -8.16 12.77
N LEU A 36 -0.96 -7.49 13.44
CA LEU A 36 0.43 -7.39 12.96
C LEU A 36 1.09 -8.77 12.78
N SER A 37 0.86 -9.67 13.73
CA SER A 37 1.36 -11.05 13.65
C SER A 37 0.72 -11.83 12.49
N TRP A 38 -0.56 -11.66 12.25
CA TRP A 38 -1.25 -12.30 11.13
C TRP A 38 -0.74 -11.76 9.79
N VAL A 39 -0.61 -10.43 9.63
CA VAL A 39 -0.03 -9.79 8.45
C VAL A 39 1.39 -10.28 8.18
N ALA A 40 2.23 -10.40 9.22
CA ALA A 40 3.59 -10.92 9.05
C ALA A 40 3.61 -12.35 8.51
N ARG A 41 2.68 -13.22 8.94
CA ARG A 41 2.56 -14.59 8.44
C ARG A 41 2.08 -14.64 6.98
N GLU A 42 1.13 -13.77 6.59
CA GLU A 42 0.67 -13.64 5.20
C GLU A 42 1.80 -13.16 4.29
N ASN A 43 2.58 -12.17 4.74
CA ASN A 43 3.73 -11.67 4.00
C ASN A 43 4.80 -12.78 3.83
N ALA A 44 5.09 -13.53 4.90
CA ALA A 44 6.05 -14.64 4.83
C ALA A 44 5.61 -15.73 3.83
N LEU A 45 4.32 -16.06 3.80
CA LEU A 45 3.76 -17.00 2.83
C LEU A 45 3.91 -16.48 1.39
N THR A 46 3.64 -15.20 1.19
CA THR A 46 3.77 -14.51 -0.09
C THR A 46 5.22 -14.52 -0.57
N ASP A 47 6.17 -14.16 0.29
CA ASP A 47 7.60 -14.16 -0.02
C ASP A 47 8.10 -15.56 -0.34
N GLN A 48 7.66 -16.57 0.42
CA GLN A 48 7.97 -17.97 0.14
C GLN A 48 7.47 -18.38 -1.25
N PHE A 49 6.23 -18.05 -1.58
CA PHE A 49 5.66 -18.38 -2.89
C PHE A 49 6.46 -17.72 -4.02
N PHE A 50 6.68 -16.40 -3.94
CA PHE A 50 7.39 -15.68 -5.00
C PHE A 50 8.83 -16.14 -5.16
N SER A 51 9.52 -16.52 -4.06
CA SER A 51 10.89 -17.00 -4.10
C SER A 51 11.04 -18.31 -4.88
N THR A 52 9.95 -19.10 -5.02
CA THR A 52 9.96 -20.35 -5.80
C THR A 52 9.76 -20.13 -7.29
N LEU A 53 9.35 -18.92 -7.71
CA LEU A 53 9.06 -18.65 -9.12
C LEU A 53 10.36 -18.50 -9.94
N PRO A 54 10.50 -19.23 -11.07
CA PRO A 54 11.65 -19.08 -11.94
C PRO A 54 11.82 -17.64 -12.41
N GLY A 55 13.04 -17.11 -12.25
CA GLY A 55 13.38 -15.74 -12.70
C GLY A 55 12.90 -14.61 -11.79
N TYR A 56 12.20 -14.88 -10.67
CA TYR A 56 11.75 -13.84 -9.73
C TYR A 56 12.92 -13.00 -9.19
N ALA A 57 13.96 -13.65 -8.68
CA ALA A 57 15.14 -12.95 -8.15
C ALA A 57 15.78 -12.01 -9.19
N LYS A 58 15.98 -12.50 -10.42
CA LYS A 58 16.52 -11.70 -11.52
C LYS A 58 15.62 -10.52 -11.89
N LYS A 59 14.29 -10.72 -11.92
CA LYS A 59 13.32 -9.65 -12.17
C LYS A 59 13.35 -8.58 -11.08
N LYS A 60 13.40 -9.00 -9.81
CA LYS A 60 13.49 -8.10 -8.65
C LYS A 60 14.75 -7.26 -8.73
N GLU A 61 15.90 -7.87 -9.00
CA GLU A 61 17.18 -7.16 -9.18
C GLU A 61 17.12 -6.14 -10.33
N GLN A 62 16.59 -6.54 -11.50
CA GLN A 62 16.41 -5.65 -12.64
C GLN A 62 15.50 -4.45 -12.33
N LEU A 63 14.44 -4.63 -11.54
CA LEU A 63 13.56 -3.56 -11.14
C LEU A 63 14.23 -2.62 -10.13
N GLN A 64 14.98 -3.16 -9.18
CA GLN A 64 15.71 -2.39 -8.18
C GLN A 64 16.86 -1.57 -8.81
N ALA A 65 17.48 -2.08 -9.88
CA ALA A 65 18.54 -1.38 -10.61
C ALA A 65 18.03 -0.25 -11.53
N ARG A 66 16.69 -0.10 -11.69
CA ARG A 66 16.16 0.98 -12.52
C ARG A 66 16.41 2.33 -11.85
N PRO A 67 16.92 3.32 -12.61
CA PRO A 67 17.07 4.65 -12.08
C PRO A 67 15.70 5.24 -11.74
N PHE A 68 15.65 5.97 -10.65
CA PHE A 68 14.47 6.74 -10.29
C PHE A 68 14.41 8.01 -11.15
N TYR A 69 13.27 8.24 -11.77
CA TYR A 69 12.97 9.49 -12.45
C TYR A 69 11.87 10.21 -11.68
N ALA A 70 12.13 11.47 -11.32
CA ALA A 70 11.09 12.30 -10.71
C ALA A 70 9.93 12.45 -11.70
N SER A 71 8.71 12.25 -11.24
CA SER A 71 7.51 12.48 -12.02
C SER A 71 6.68 13.58 -11.40
N TYR A 72 6.04 14.37 -12.24
CA TYR A 72 5.14 15.44 -11.83
C TYR A 72 3.72 15.07 -12.23
N THR A 73 2.79 15.24 -11.30
CA THR A 73 1.36 14.97 -11.51
C THR A 73 0.52 16.12 -10.98
N ALA A 74 -0.77 16.14 -11.37
CA ALA A 74 -1.69 17.20 -10.97
C ALA A 74 -1.15 18.61 -11.24
N VAL A 75 -0.57 18.81 -12.43
CA VAL A 75 -0.01 20.09 -12.84
C VAL A 75 -1.15 21.07 -13.10
N THR A 76 -1.13 22.21 -12.37
CA THR A 76 -2.15 23.26 -12.49
C THR A 76 -1.44 24.60 -12.74
N GLU A 77 -1.83 25.30 -13.81
CA GLU A 77 -1.31 26.61 -14.10
C GLU A 77 -1.91 27.68 -13.16
N THR A 78 -1.05 28.58 -12.69
CA THR A 78 -1.43 29.74 -11.88
C THR A 78 -0.72 30.98 -12.42
N PRO A 79 -1.12 32.21 -11.99
CA PRO A 79 -0.41 33.43 -12.38
C PRO A 79 1.08 33.42 -12.03
N GLU A 80 1.46 32.76 -10.95
CA GLU A 80 2.82 32.68 -10.42
C GLU A 80 3.67 31.56 -11.05
N GLY A 81 3.06 30.57 -11.74
CA GLY A 81 3.74 29.41 -12.29
C GLY A 81 2.86 28.18 -12.31
N TYR A 82 3.45 27.00 -12.23
CA TYR A 82 2.73 25.72 -12.19
C TYR A 82 2.83 25.10 -10.79
N TRP A 83 1.68 24.75 -10.21
CA TRP A 83 1.64 23.89 -9.04
C TRP A 83 1.60 22.44 -9.48
N ALA A 84 2.44 21.61 -8.87
CA ALA A 84 2.50 20.20 -9.19
C ALA A 84 2.83 19.35 -7.98
N THR A 85 2.47 18.08 -8.02
CA THR A 85 2.94 17.08 -7.06
C THR A 85 4.12 16.33 -7.66
N ARG A 86 5.28 16.43 -7.03
CA ARG A 86 6.50 15.71 -7.39
C ARG A 86 6.60 14.41 -6.59
N ALA A 87 6.80 13.28 -7.28
CA ALA A 87 7.18 12.04 -6.62
C ALA A 87 8.69 12.02 -6.35
N ASN A 88 9.08 11.62 -5.16
CA ASN A 88 10.47 11.54 -4.70
C ASN A 88 10.97 10.08 -4.68
N ALA A 89 12.30 9.90 -4.69
CA ALA A 89 12.93 8.59 -4.71
C ALA A 89 12.63 7.72 -3.46
N ASP A 90 12.32 8.35 -2.34
CA ASP A 90 11.93 7.71 -1.08
C ASP A 90 10.45 7.29 -1.03
N GLY A 91 9.71 7.47 -2.13
CA GLY A 91 8.28 7.18 -2.23
C GLY A 91 7.37 8.28 -1.67
N THR A 92 7.91 9.37 -1.13
CA THR A 92 7.12 10.52 -0.69
C THR A 92 6.67 11.39 -1.86
N ARG A 93 5.70 12.24 -1.61
CA ARG A 93 5.22 13.24 -2.57
C ARG A 93 5.30 14.64 -1.96
N THR A 94 5.78 15.58 -2.75
CA THR A 94 5.93 16.98 -2.33
C THR A 94 5.13 17.87 -3.27
N LEU A 95 4.37 18.80 -2.73
CA LEU A 95 3.80 19.89 -3.51
C LEU A 95 4.91 20.87 -3.87
N VAL A 96 5.03 21.17 -5.15
CA VAL A 96 6.07 22.07 -5.67
C VAL A 96 5.46 23.15 -6.56
N VAL A 97 6.14 24.29 -6.62
CA VAL A 97 5.86 25.37 -7.58
C VAL A 97 7.00 25.36 -8.60
N LEU A 98 6.65 25.35 -9.87
CA LEU A 98 7.59 25.37 -10.98
C LEU A 98 7.45 26.71 -11.71
N ASP A 99 8.57 27.26 -12.16
CA ASP A 99 8.58 28.48 -12.94
C ASP A 99 7.89 28.31 -14.31
N LYS A 100 7.46 29.41 -14.93
CA LYS A 100 6.89 29.39 -16.27
C LYS A 100 7.92 29.16 -17.38
N GLU A 101 9.20 29.22 -17.06
CA GLU A 101 10.31 28.90 -17.99
C GLU A 101 10.66 27.39 -18.00
N PHE A 102 9.64 26.59 -17.96
CA PHE A 102 9.76 25.12 -17.91
C PHE A 102 9.91 24.52 -19.31
#